data_710fb9b34bcc4bcaa005de30dc00b24c
#
_entry.id   710fb9b34bcc4bcaa005de30dc00b24c
#
_cell.length_a   1.000
_cell.length_b   1.000
_cell.length_c   1.000
_cell.angle_alpha   90.00
_cell.angle_beta   90.00
_cell.angle_gamma   90.00
#
_symmetry.space_group_name_H-M   'P 1'
#
loop_
_entity.id
_entity.type
_entity.pdbx_description
1 polymer ?
#
loop_
_entity_poly.entity_id
_entity_poly.type
_entity_poly.pdbx_seq_one_letter_code
_entity_poly.pdbx_strand_id
1 'polypeptide(L)'
;MSTVNIPPQFEIVDRPLDTQMTISMGPQHPSTHGVLRLELVLDGEMVVKATPDIGYLHTGMEKLFEYKKYQQGIVITDRMDYLNPLGNNLAYVMAVEKLLELEIPERAQTIRVLMCELQRIASHLVWLGTHALDLGAMTVFFYCFREREKILNLIEAASGGRLTPSYFRIGGLMMDLPSGFERRVQQFQDGFLKSVDEFHTLLTGNRIFRKRTQGVGVITAEAAIDWGLSGPCLRGSGVDLDIRRANPYTGYEKYDFEVPTETDCDVWARYLVRMREMKESHKIVAQALGRLKPGPVKADAPKVVLPDREAMKTHMDALIHHFLIVAEGFDVPEGEVYHAIEASKGELGVYVKSDGGPKPARVHFRGPSFVNLSALPHMSEGAMVADIVAIIGSLDIVLGEIDR
;
A
#
# COMPACT_ATOMS: atom_id res chain seq x y z
N MET A 1 28.24 -32.99 5.35
CA MET A 1 27.80 -31.57 5.25
C MET A 1 27.56 -31.31 3.78
N SER A 2 26.31 -31.27 3.36
CA SER A 2 25.93 -30.90 1.99
C SER A 2 26.16 -29.41 1.83
N THR A 3 27.12 -29.01 0.99
CA THR A 3 27.30 -27.62 0.59
C THR A 3 26.06 -27.21 -0.18
N VAL A 4 25.27 -26.35 0.44
CA VAL A 4 24.17 -25.63 -0.26
C VAL A 4 24.85 -24.76 -1.30
N ASN A 5 24.70 -25.12 -2.56
CA ASN A 5 25.18 -24.34 -3.69
C ASN A 5 24.26 -23.11 -3.79
N ILE A 6 24.64 -21.98 -3.18
CA ILE A 6 23.94 -20.70 -3.35
C ILE A 6 24.28 -20.24 -4.76
N PRO A 7 23.29 -20.10 -5.66
CA PRO A 7 23.55 -19.60 -7.00
C PRO A 7 24.14 -18.18 -6.91
N PRO A 8 25.04 -17.80 -7.80
CA PRO A 8 25.58 -16.45 -7.84
C PRO A 8 24.45 -15.43 -8.04
N GLN A 9 24.61 -14.24 -7.48
CA GLN A 9 23.61 -13.15 -7.60
C GLN A 9 23.28 -12.79 -9.06
N PHE A 10 24.19 -13.13 -9.98
CA PHE A 10 24.01 -13.00 -11.42
C PHE A 10 24.37 -14.34 -12.06
N GLU A 11 23.41 -14.93 -12.75
CA GLU A 11 23.60 -16.14 -13.53
C GLU A 11 23.54 -15.79 -15.01
N ILE A 12 24.57 -16.17 -15.76
CA ILE A 12 24.58 -16.02 -17.22
C ILE A 12 23.74 -17.16 -17.79
N VAL A 13 22.56 -16.83 -18.31
CA VAL A 13 21.58 -17.82 -18.76
C VAL A 13 21.76 -18.18 -20.21
N ASP A 14 22.17 -17.25 -21.09
CA ASP A 14 22.41 -17.53 -22.52
C ASP A 14 23.29 -16.45 -23.20
N ARG A 15 23.88 -16.79 -24.33
CA ARG A 15 24.57 -15.88 -25.25
C ARG A 15 23.94 -15.98 -26.65
N PRO A 16 22.89 -15.20 -26.93
CA PRO A 16 22.18 -15.35 -28.21
C PRO A 16 22.97 -14.83 -29.42
N LEU A 17 23.94 -13.95 -29.26
CA LEU A 17 24.85 -13.42 -30.27
C LEU A 17 26.16 -12.98 -29.60
N ASP A 18 27.25 -12.82 -30.38
CA ASP A 18 28.61 -12.49 -29.89
C ASP A 18 28.73 -11.24 -29.01
N THR A 19 27.72 -10.39 -28.92
CA THR A 19 27.71 -9.15 -28.15
C THR A 19 26.68 -9.10 -27.02
N GLN A 20 25.60 -9.92 -27.07
CA GLN A 20 24.55 -9.89 -26.09
C GLN A 20 24.72 -10.98 -25.03
N MET A 21 24.40 -10.62 -23.78
CA MET A 21 24.47 -11.50 -22.61
C MET A 21 23.16 -11.45 -21.84
N THR A 22 22.63 -12.62 -21.48
CA THR A 22 21.47 -12.70 -20.58
C THR A 22 21.95 -12.95 -19.16
N ILE A 23 21.49 -12.13 -18.22
CA ILE A 23 21.76 -12.29 -16.79
C ILE A 23 20.45 -12.36 -16.00
N SER A 24 20.47 -13.04 -14.86
CA SER A 24 19.37 -13.08 -13.91
C SER A 24 19.72 -12.24 -12.67
N MET A 25 18.94 -11.20 -12.39
CA MET A 25 19.05 -10.36 -11.21
C MET A 25 17.95 -10.79 -10.20
N GLY A 26 18.34 -11.29 -9.04
CA GLY A 26 17.42 -11.86 -8.06
C GLY A 26 17.10 -13.36 -8.32
N PRO A 27 16.14 -13.97 -7.57
CA PRO A 27 15.26 -13.29 -6.61
C PRO A 27 15.97 -12.76 -5.35
N GLN A 28 17.03 -13.36 -4.88
CA GLN A 28 17.79 -12.89 -3.73
C GLN A 28 18.76 -11.77 -4.12
N HIS A 29 18.26 -10.56 -4.20
CA HIS A 29 19.04 -9.35 -4.41
C HIS A 29 18.42 -8.20 -3.61
N PRO A 30 19.20 -7.32 -2.93
CA PRO A 30 18.64 -6.22 -2.13
C PRO A 30 17.67 -5.33 -2.91
N SER A 31 18.05 -4.95 -4.12
CA SER A 31 17.27 -4.03 -4.98
C SER A 31 16.07 -4.70 -5.67
N THR A 32 15.90 -6.02 -5.58
CA THR A 32 14.73 -6.77 -6.06
C THR A 32 13.77 -7.15 -4.93
N HIS A 33 13.86 -6.46 -3.79
CA HIS A 33 13.04 -6.70 -2.60
C HIS A 33 13.09 -8.17 -2.08
N GLY A 34 14.12 -8.92 -2.48
CA GLY A 34 14.40 -10.29 -2.04
C GLY A 34 13.63 -11.40 -2.75
N VAL A 35 12.60 -11.09 -3.55
CA VAL A 35 11.70 -12.08 -4.16
C VAL A 35 11.28 -11.78 -5.61
N LEU A 36 11.75 -10.68 -6.20
CA LEU A 36 11.59 -10.43 -7.63
C LEU A 36 12.80 -10.98 -8.39
N ARG A 37 12.59 -11.82 -9.37
CA ARG A 37 13.57 -12.18 -10.37
C ARG A 37 13.39 -11.30 -11.60
N LEU A 38 14.49 -10.74 -12.08
CA LEU A 38 14.51 -9.95 -13.30
C LEU A 38 15.52 -10.56 -14.28
N GLU A 39 15.04 -11.03 -15.41
CA GLU A 39 15.90 -11.48 -16.51
C GLU A 39 16.23 -10.29 -17.40
N LEU A 40 17.52 -10.02 -17.56
CA LEU A 40 18.03 -8.89 -18.33
C LEU A 40 18.83 -9.40 -19.52
N VAL A 41 18.48 -8.96 -20.73
CA VAL A 41 19.33 -9.09 -21.92
C VAL A 41 20.11 -7.80 -22.09
N LEU A 42 21.43 -7.91 -22.08
CA LEU A 42 22.35 -6.77 -22.10
C LEU A 42 23.20 -6.76 -23.37
N ASP A 43 23.49 -5.56 -23.87
CA ASP A 43 24.57 -5.30 -24.81
C ASP A 43 25.60 -4.39 -24.11
N GLY A 44 26.69 -5.00 -23.64
CA GLY A 44 27.59 -4.38 -22.67
C GLY A 44 26.86 -4.07 -21.35
N GLU A 45 26.75 -2.79 -20.98
CA GLU A 45 26.00 -2.32 -19.80
C GLU A 45 24.59 -1.81 -20.13
N MET A 46 24.22 -1.80 -21.42
CA MET A 46 22.91 -1.31 -21.87
C MET A 46 21.88 -2.44 -21.82
N VAL A 47 20.71 -2.15 -21.29
CA VAL A 47 19.60 -3.09 -21.22
C VAL A 47 18.86 -3.08 -22.56
N VAL A 48 18.87 -4.22 -23.23
CA VAL A 48 18.11 -4.46 -24.47
C VAL A 48 16.70 -4.92 -24.15
N LYS A 49 16.56 -5.75 -23.10
CA LYS A 49 15.26 -6.28 -22.66
C LYS A 49 15.29 -6.57 -21.17
N ALA A 50 14.23 -6.24 -20.48
CA ALA A 50 14.01 -6.64 -19.09
C ALA A 50 12.71 -7.46 -19.00
N THR A 51 12.73 -8.59 -18.31
CA THR A 51 11.56 -9.45 -18.13
C THR A 51 11.41 -9.75 -16.65
N PRO A 52 10.40 -9.17 -15.96
CA PRO A 52 10.10 -9.50 -14.58
C PRO A 52 9.49 -10.92 -14.49
N ASP A 53 10.02 -11.73 -13.58
CA ASP A 53 9.53 -13.07 -13.24
C ASP A 53 9.04 -13.02 -11.78
N ILE A 54 7.75 -13.23 -11.59
CA ILE A 54 7.02 -13.07 -10.32
C ILE A 54 6.48 -14.41 -9.85
N GLY A 55 5.94 -14.48 -8.62
CA GLY A 55 5.34 -15.67 -8.05
C GLY A 55 6.13 -16.29 -6.89
N TYR A 56 7.34 -15.79 -6.59
CA TYR A 56 8.17 -16.33 -5.51
C TYR A 56 7.61 -16.06 -4.09
N LEU A 57 6.60 -15.18 -3.97
CA LEU A 57 5.87 -14.92 -2.74
C LEU A 57 4.38 -15.30 -2.85
N HIS A 58 4.00 -16.06 -3.88
CA HIS A 58 2.61 -16.46 -4.08
C HIS A 58 2.13 -17.41 -2.98
N THR A 59 1.03 -17.05 -2.32
CA THR A 59 0.44 -17.83 -1.23
C THR A 59 -1.03 -18.17 -1.46
N GLY A 60 -1.57 -17.87 -2.64
CA GLY A 60 -2.95 -18.16 -3.02
C GLY A 60 -3.97 -17.38 -2.19
N MET A 61 -3.69 -16.13 -1.83
CA MET A 61 -4.54 -15.31 -0.97
C MET A 61 -5.96 -15.22 -1.50
N GLU A 62 -6.15 -14.93 -2.79
CA GLU A 62 -7.48 -14.83 -3.40
C GLU A 62 -8.26 -16.14 -3.29
N LYS A 63 -7.59 -17.28 -3.44
CA LYS A 63 -8.22 -18.60 -3.28
C LYS A 63 -8.57 -18.89 -1.83
N LEU A 64 -7.79 -18.42 -0.87
CA LEU A 64 -8.09 -18.56 0.56
C LEU A 64 -9.40 -17.86 0.95
N PHE A 65 -9.74 -16.72 0.32
CA PHE A 65 -11.01 -16.03 0.59
C PHE A 65 -12.24 -16.91 0.32
N GLU A 66 -12.22 -17.76 -0.69
CA GLU A 66 -13.33 -18.66 -1.04
C GLU A 66 -13.62 -19.70 0.06
N TYR A 67 -12.65 -19.99 0.94
CA TYR A 67 -12.80 -20.91 2.06
C TYR A 67 -13.09 -20.20 3.40
N LYS A 68 -12.81 -18.90 3.49
CA LYS A 68 -12.92 -18.11 4.71
C LYS A 68 -14.22 -17.32 4.73
N LYS A 69 -14.76 -17.07 5.95
CA LYS A 69 -15.86 -16.14 6.13
C LYS A 69 -15.41 -14.71 5.87
N TYR A 70 -16.34 -13.82 5.56
CA TYR A 70 -16.02 -12.41 5.26
C TYR A 70 -15.17 -11.75 6.34
N GLN A 71 -15.52 -11.93 7.63
CA GLN A 71 -14.74 -11.34 8.73
C GLN A 71 -13.33 -11.94 8.88
N GLN A 72 -13.12 -13.19 8.47
CA GLN A 72 -11.81 -13.84 8.52
C GLN A 72 -10.88 -13.37 7.40
N GLY A 73 -11.44 -12.90 6.28
CA GLY A 73 -10.69 -12.36 5.15
C GLY A 73 -9.87 -11.12 5.50
N ILE A 74 -10.31 -10.33 6.48
CA ILE A 74 -9.61 -9.10 6.90
C ILE A 74 -8.15 -9.38 7.29
N VAL A 75 -7.87 -10.48 7.96
CA VAL A 75 -6.50 -10.85 8.37
C VAL A 75 -5.62 -11.19 7.17
N ILE A 76 -6.19 -11.66 6.06
CA ILE A 76 -5.45 -11.97 4.84
C ILE A 76 -5.02 -10.68 4.16
N THR A 77 -5.88 -9.64 4.14
CA THR A 77 -5.58 -8.38 3.47
C THR A 77 -4.38 -7.64 4.06
N ASP A 78 -4.11 -7.78 5.37
CA ASP A 78 -2.92 -7.17 6.01
C ASP A 78 -1.60 -7.63 5.37
N ARG A 79 -1.58 -8.81 4.76
CA ARG A 79 -0.38 -9.47 4.25
C ARG A 79 -0.12 -9.24 2.77
N MET A 80 -1.03 -8.56 2.09
CA MET A 80 -0.87 -8.21 0.68
C MET A 80 0.19 -7.11 0.52
N ASP A 81 -0.19 -5.85 0.69
CA ASP A 81 0.76 -4.77 0.88
C ASP A 81 1.01 -4.59 2.38
N TYR A 82 2.04 -5.25 2.90
CA TYR A 82 2.38 -5.19 4.33
C TYR A 82 2.92 -3.82 4.77
N LEU A 83 3.15 -2.90 3.85
CA LEU A 83 3.50 -1.50 4.15
C LEU A 83 2.26 -0.61 4.27
N ASN A 84 1.10 -1.08 3.75
CA ASN A 84 -0.18 -0.36 3.81
C ASN A 84 -1.35 -1.27 4.24
N PRO A 85 -1.23 -2.04 5.33
CA PRO A 85 -2.25 -2.99 5.75
C PRO A 85 -3.61 -2.35 6.02
N LEU A 86 -3.64 -1.14 6.57
CA LEU A 86 -4.90 -0.42 6.83
C LEU A 86 -5.62 -0.02 5.54
N GLY A 87 -4.89 0.37 4.49
CA GLY A 87 -5.50 0.60 3.18
C GLY A 87 -6.11 -0.68 2.61
N ASN A 88 -5.39 -1.81 2.71
CA ASN A 88 -5.91 -3.10 2.24
C ASN A 88 -7.18 -3.53 3.00
N ASN A 89 -7.16 -3.38 4.33
CA ASN A 89 -8.36 -3.63 5.14
C ASN A 89 -9.52 -2.74 4.69
N LEU A 90 -9.27 -1.44 4.49
CA LEU A 90 -10.30 -0.48 4.11
C LEU A 90 -10.95 -0.88 2.78
N ALA A 91 -10.15 -1.17 1.75
CA ALA A 91 -10.65 -1.55 0.43
C ALA A 91 -11.59 -2.76 0.50
N TYR A 92 -11.17 -3.81 1.19
CA TYR A 92 -11.96 -5.03 1.35
C TYR A 92 -13.22 -4.81 2.18
N VAL A 93 -13.09 -4.15 3.34
CA VAL A 93 -14.21 -3.89 4.24
C VAL A 93 -15.28 -3.05 3.56
N MET A 94 -14.89 -1.99 2.83
CA MET A 94 -15.83 -1.14 2.10
C MET A 94 -16.54 -1.87 0.96
N ALA A 95 -15.85 -2.78 0.25
CA ALA A 95 -16.49 -3.61 -0.76
C ALA A 95 -17.60 -4.48 -0.16
N VAL A 96 -17.35 -5.10 0.98
CA VAL A 96 -18.36 -5.92 1.68
C VAL A 96 -19.47 -5.05 2.29
N GLU A 97 -19.14 -3.91 2.89
CA GLU A 97 -20.11 -2.94 3.44
C GLU A 97 -21.07 -2.43 2.35
N LYS A 98 -20.57 -2.24 1.12
CA LYS A 98 -21.40 -1.84 -0.02
C LYS A 98 -22.38 -2.92 -0.45
N LEU A 99 -21.99 -4.22 -0.40
CA LEU A 99 -22.92 -5.34 -0.64
C LEU A 99 -23.98 -5.47 0.44
N LEU A 100 -23.63 -5.13 1.67
CA LEU A 100 -24.53 -5.18 2.84
C LEU A 100 -25.35 -3.89 3.01
N GLU A 101 -25.11 -2.87 2.18
CA GLU A 101 -25.73 -1.53 2.29
C GLU A 101 -25.62 -0.93 3.71
N LEU A 102 -24.46 -1.12 4.36
CA LEU A 102 -24.24 -0.67 5.74
C LEU A 102 -23.87 0.81 5.80
N GLU A 103 -24.55 1.56 6.62
CA GLU A 103 -24.17 2.93 6.98
C GLU A 103 -23.13 2.92 8.11
N ILE A 104 -21.98 3.51 7.84
CA ILE A 104 -20.86 3.56 8.78
C ILE A 104 -20.89 4.89 9.56
N PRO A 105 -20.80 4.84 10.91
CA PRO A 105 -20.80 6.04 11.74
C PRO A 105 -19.72 7.05 11.36
N GLU A 106 -20.03 8.35 11.42
CA GLU A 106 -19.12 9.44 11.04
C GLU A 106 -17.79 9.39 11.80
N ARG A 107 -17.83 9.06 13.11
CA ARG A 107 -16.61 8.89 13.92
C ARG A 107 -15.72 7.79 13.36
N ALA A 108 -16.28 6.64 12.99
CA ALA A 108 -15.53 5.54 12.41
C ALA A 108 -14.92 5.92 11.06
N GLN A 109 -15.66 6.62 10.21
CA GLN A 109 -15.14 7.12 8.93
C GLN A 109 -13.97 8.09 9.14
N THR A 110 -14.08 9.04 10.08
CA THR A 110 -13.00 9.99 10.40
C THR A 110 -11.74 9.28 10.91
N ILE A 111 -11.90 8.26 11.76
CA ILE A 111 -10.78 7.45 12.25
C ILE A 111 -10.15 6.63 11.10
N ARG A 112 -10.96 6.08 10.20
CA ARG A 112 -10.44 5.36 9.01
C ARG A 112 -9.56 6.28 8.15
N VAL A 113 -9.99 7.50 7.87
CA VAL A 113 -9.19 8.49 7.13
C VAL A 113 -7.90 8.82 7.90
N LEU A 114 -8.00 9.15 9.19
CA LEU A 114 -6.85 9.45 10.04
C LEU A 114 -5.79 8.35 9.99
N MET A 115 -6.21 7.10 10.17
CA MET A 115 -5.32 5.96 10.23
C MET A 115 -4.75 5.59 8.86
N CYS A 116 -5.52 5.73 7.78
CA CYS A 116 -5.04 5.51 6.42
C CYS A 116 -3.98 6.52 5.99
N GLU A 117 -4.15 7.81 6.35
CA GLU A 117 -3.16 8.82 6.00
C GLU A 117 -1.88 8.72 6.86
N LEU A 118 -1.97 8.33 8.13
CA LEU A 118 -0.80 7.95 8.93
C LEU A 118 -0.06 6.75 8.30
N GLN A 119 -0.82 5.75 7.83
CA GLN A 119 -0.25 4.59 7.16
C GLN A 119 0.38 4.94 5.81
N ARG A 120 -0.20 5.87 5.04
CA ARG A 120 0.39 6.38 3.79
C ARG A 120 1.73 7.03 4.05
N ILE A 121 1.84 7.89 5.06
CA ILE A 121 3.11 8.48 5.48
C ILE A 121 4.11 7.37 5.86
N ALA A 122 3.70 6.39 6.66
CA ALA A 122 4.57 5.28 7.06
C ALA A 122 5.06 4.43 5.88
N SER A 123 4.23 4.22 4.87
CA SER A 123 4.58 3.53 3.61
C SER A 123 5.61 4.33 2.80
N HIS A 124 5.34 5.61 2.59
CA HIS A 124 6.28 6.49 1.87
C HIS A 124 7.62 6.66 2.57
N LEU A 125 7.66 6.61 3.91
CA LEU A 125 8.92 6.63 4.67
C LEU A 125 9.76 5.37 4.44
N VAL A 126 9.13 4.19 4.34
CA VAL A 126 9.87 2.96 3.98
C VAL A 126 10.41 3.06 2.57
N TRP A 127 9.54 3.43 1.63
CA TRP A 127 9.94 3.62 0.24
C TRP A 127 11.12 4.59 0.11
N LEU A 128 11.03 5.77 0.75
CA LEU A 128 12.09 6.79 0.72
C LEU A 128 13.41 6.25 1.28
N GLY A 129 13.33 5.56 2.43
CA GLY A 129 14.49 4.99 3.09
C GLY A 129 15.19 3.93 2.22
N THR A 130 14.44 2.97 1.69
CA THR A 130 14.98 1.87 0.87
C THR A 130 15.48 2.36 -0.48
N HIS A 131 14.73 3.23 -1.16
CA HIS A 131 15.15 3.82 -2.42
C HIS A 131 16.43 4.66 -2.28
N ALA A 132 16.54 5.46 -1.22
CA ALA A 132 17.74 6.22 -0.92
C ALA A 132 18.92 5.29 -0.59
N LEU A 133 18.70 4.20 0.15
CA LEU A 133 19.71 3.19 0.47
C LEU A 133 20.25 2.52 -0.80
N ASP A 134 19.39 2.11 -1.71
CA ASP A 134 19.73 1.50 -2.99
C ASP A 134 20.60 2.42 -3.86
N LEU A 135 20.42 3.75 -3.74
CA LEU A 135 21.22 4.77 -4.40
C LEU A 135 22.45 5.24 -3.56
N GLY A 136 22.74 4.56 -2.45
CA GLY A 136 23.92 4.77 -1.61
C GLY A 136 23.74 5.78 -0.46
N ALA A 137 22.53 6.32 -0.23
CA ALA A 137 22.28 7.29 0.83
C ALA A 137 21.75 6.63 2.13
N MET A 138 22.58 5.79 2.77
CA MET A 138 22.24 4.98 3.92
C MET A 138 21.69 5.78 5.12
N THR A 139 22.19 6.97 5.38
CA THR A 139 21.76 7.79 6.53
C THR A 139 20.27 8.12 6.48
N VAL A 140 19.73 8.36 5.30
CA VAL A 140 18.30 8.68 5.10
C VAL A 140 17.39 7.54 5.54
N PHE A 141 17.82 6.29 5.32
CA PHE A 141 17.10 5.10 5.79
C PHE A 141 16.84 5.17 7.30
N PHE A 142 17.85 5.44 8.12
CA PHE A 142 17.68 5.54 9.56
C PHE A 142 16.77 6.69 9.98
N TYR A 143 16.84 7.82 9.31
CA TYR A 143 15.97 8.97 9.61
C TYR A 143 14.51 8.70 9.24
N CYS A 144 14.26 8.05 8.12
CA CYS A 144 12.92 7.61 7.74
C CYS A 144 12.34 6.63 8.76
N PHE A 145 13.12 5.65 9.20
CA PHE A 145 12.67 4.67 10.19
C PHE A 145 12.46 5.27 11.58
N ARG A 146 13.21 6.30 11.97
CA ARG A 146 12.97 7.08 13.19
C ARG A 146 11.57 7.70 13.19
N GLU A 147 11.14 8.29 12.09
CA GLU A 147 9.81 8.89 11.98
C GLU A 147 8.71 7.82 11.85
N ARG A 148 8.98 6.77 11.08
CA ARG A 148 8.05 5.65 10.92
C ARG A 148 7.75 4.97 12.26
N GLU A 149 8.73 4.81 13.13
CA GLU A 149 8.56 4.21 14.46
C GLU A 149 7.51 4.94 15.30
N LYS A 150 7.45 6.27 15.20
CA LYS A 150 6.42 7.06 15.89
C LYS A 150 5.01 6.71 15.41
N ILE A 151 4.83 6.50 14.09
CA ILE A 151 3.54 6.11 13.50
C ILE A 151 3.18 4.67 13.91
N LEU A 152 4.13 3.74 13.89
CA LEU A 152 3.89 2.36 14.34
C LEU A 152 3.43 2.29 15.80
N ASN A 153 3.97 3.15 16.67
CA ASN A 153 3.52 3.28 18.06
C ASN A 153 2.09 3.83 18.17
N LEU A 154 1.62 4.65 17.23
CA LEU A 154 0.23 5.10 17.16
C LEU A 154 -0.68 3.94 16.70
N ILE A 155 -0.28 3.22 15.66
CA ILE A 155 -1.05 2.07 15.14
C ILE A 155 -1.18 0.99 16.21
N GLU A 156 -0.09 0.67 16.91
CA GLU A 156 -0.07 -0.29 18.02
C GLU A 156 -1.01 0.15 19.15
N ALA A 157 -1.00 1.43 19.51
CA ALA A 157 -1.88 1.95 20.55
C ALA A 157 -3.38 1.80 20.21
N ALA A 158 -3.75 1.92 18.92
CA ALA A 158 -5.12 1.80 18.47
C ALA A 158 -5.55 0.35 18.26
N SER A 159 -4.66 -0.53 17.79
CA SER A 159 -5.01 -1.88 17.31
C SER A 159 -4.35 -3.02 18.10
N GLY A 160 -3.28 -2.75 18.84
CA GLY A 160 -2.42 -3.77 19.46
C GLY A 160 -1.39 -4.39 18.51
N GLY A 161 -1.49 -4.14 17.20
CA GLY A 161 -0.56 -4.65 16.18
C GLY A 161 0.26 -3.53 15.57
N ARG A 162 1.55 -3.80 15.32
CA ARG A 162 2.46 -2.82 14.70
C ARG A 162 2.46 -2.89 13.18
N LEU A 163 2.44 -4.12 12.63
CA LEU A 163 2.57 -4.38 11.20
C LEU A 163 1.28 -4.92 10.57
N THR A 164 0.56 -5.78 11.27
CA THR A 164 -0.70 -6.41 10.82
C THR A 164 -1.82 -6.06 11.80
N PRO A 165 -2.35 -4.83 11.75
CA PRO A 165 -3.27 -4.30 12.76
C PRO A 165 -4.66 -4.88 12.69
N SER A 166 -5.15 -5.31 11.51
CA SER A 166 -6.54 -5.79 11.28
C SER A 166 -7.57 -4.92 12.00
N TYR A 167 -7.38 -3.59 12.00
CA TYR A 167 -8.13 -2.66 12.84
C TYR A 167 -9.49 -2.31 12.29
N PHE A 168 -9.61 -2.20 10.96
CA PHE A 168 -10.90 -1.94 10.32
C PHE A 168 -11.70 -3.22 10.24
N ARG A 169 -12.99 -3.11 10.56
CA ARG A 169 -13.92 -4.22 10.56
C ARG A 169 -15.13 -3.87 9.70
N ILE A 170 -15.79 -4.89 9.19
CA ILE A 170 -17.06 -4.72 8.49
C ILE A 170 -18.07 -4.12 9.48
N GLY A 171 -18.60 -2.96 9.12
CA GLY A 171 -19.48 -2.18 9.97
C GLY A 171 -18.76 -1.19 10.91
N GLY A 172 -17.45 -0.94 10.73
CA GLY A 172 -16.75 0.10 11.53
C GLY A 172 -15.33 -0.26 11.93
N LEU A 173 -15.04 -0.23 13.22
CA LEU A 173 -13.71 -0.44 13.80
C LEU A 173 -13.73 -1.60 14.82
N MET A 174 -12.56 -2.16 15.09
CA MET A 174 -12.39 -3.17 16.13
C MET A 174 -12.72 -2.60 17.52
N MET A 175 -12.21 -1.41 17.81
CA MET A 175 -12.41 -0.64 19.05
C MET A 175 -12.20 0.84 18.80
N ASP A 176 -12.67 1.69 19.72
CA ASP A 176 -12.42 3.13 19.66
C ASP A 176 -10.96 3.46 19.99
N LEU A 177 -10.54 4.67 19.69
CA LEU A 177 -9.21 5.18 19.99
C LEU A 177 -8.97 5.23 21.52
N PRO A 178 -7.79 4.86 22.00
CA PRO A 178 -7.48 4.92 23.43
C PRO A 178 -7.39 6.38 23.92
N SER A 179 -7.62 6.59 25.20
CA SER A 179 -7.50 7.91 25.81
C SER A 179 -6.12 8.53 25.58
N GLY A 180 -6.08 9.81 25.21
CA GLY A 180 -4.84 10.53 24.91
C GLY A 180 -4.22 10.21 23.55
N PHE A 181 -4.89 9.44 22.68
CA PHE A 181 -4.42 9.15 21.33
C PHE A 181 -4.25 10.44 20.49
N GLU A 182 -5.23 11.31 20.52
CA GLU A 182 -5.21 12.59 19.79
C GLU A 182 -3.97 13.43 20.14
N ARG A 183 -3.63 13.51 21.43
CA ARG A 183 -2.41 14.22 21.89
C ARG A 183 -1.13 13.58 21.33
N ARG A 184 -1.07 12.26 21.25
CA ARG A 184 0.09 11.54 20.69
C ARG A 184 0.21 11.80 19.18
N VAL A 185 -0.91 11.83 18.45
CA VAL A 185 -0.91 12.20 17.03
C VAL A 185 -0.47 13.64 16.85
N GLN A 186 -0.93 14.57 17.70
CA GLN A 186 -0.49 15.97 17.64
C GLN A 186 1.02 16.10 17.89
N GLN A 187 1.59 15.36 18.83
CA GLN A 187 3.04 15.33 19.06
C GLN A 187 3.84 14.85 17.84
N PHE A 188 3.30 13.87 17.10
CA PHE A 188 3.89 13.45 15.82
C PHE A 188 3.80 14.59 14.79
N GLN A 189 2.62 15.20 14.65
CA GLN A 189 2.36 16.30 13.71
C GLN A 189 3.34 17.47 13.90
N ASP A 190 3.57 17.91 15.14
CA ASP A 190 4.40 19.07 15.48
C ASP A 190 5.86 18.95 15.02
N GLY A 191 6.35 17.70 14.88
CA GLY A 191 7.74 17.42 14.50
C GLY A 191 7.94 16.96 13.06
N PHE A 192 6.92 16.42 12.41
CA PHE A 192 7.08 15.68 11.15
C PHE A 192 7.56 16.54 9.97
N LEU A 193 7.03 17.75 9.79
CA LEU A 193 7.44 18.62 8.68
C LEU A 193 8.92 18.99 8.74
N LYS A 194 9.49 19.16 9.94
CA LYS A 194 10.93 19.39 10.11
C LYS A 194 11.74 18.20 9.62
N SER A 195 11.25 16.97 9.86
CA SER A 195 11.90 15.76 9.35
C SER A 195 11.79 15.66 7.83
N VAL A 196 10.68 16.09 7.23
CA VAL A 196 10.56 16.16 5.76
C VAL A 196 11.56 17.16 5.17
N ASP A 197 11.76 18.31 5.80
CA ASP A 197 12.76 19.29 5.37
C ASP A 197 14.21 18.75 5.53
N GLU A 198 14.47 17.93 6.54
CA GLU A 198 15.73 17.20 6.71
C GLU A 198 15.96 16.23 5.54
N PHE A 199 14.93 15.47 5.11
CA PHE A 199 15.01 14.60 3.94
C PHE A 199 15.29 15.38 2.66
N HIS A 200 14.63 16.53 2.46
CA HIS A 200 14.90 17.42 1.33
C HIS A 200 16.35 17.89 1.32
N THR A 201 16.89 18.28 2.47
CA THR A 201 18.28 18.73 2.60
C THR A 201 19.26 17.63 2.21
N LEU A 202 18.99 16.40 2.64
CA LEU A 202 19.90 15.26 2.41
C LEU A 202 19.83 14.70 0.99
N LEU A 203 18.66 14.69 0.34
CA LEU A 203 18.42 14.04 -0.96
C LEU A 203 18.17 15.04 -2.09
N THR A 204 17.20 15.94 -1.95
CA THR A 204 16.78 16.84 -3.04
C THR A 204 17.91 17.77 -3.46
N GLY A 205 18.75 18.21 -2.52
CA GLY A 205 19.96 19.00 -2.79
C GLY A 205 21.17 18.17 -3.23
N ASN A 206 21.11 16.84 -3.13
CA ASN A 206 22.26 15.97 -3.38
C ASN A 206 22.50 15.80 -4.89
N ARG A 207 23.68 16.20 -5.37
CA ARG A 207 24.06 16.12 -6.78
C ARG A 207 24.11 14.68 -7.31
N ILE A 208 24.54 13.71 -6.49
CA ILE A 208 24.63 12.30 -6.89
C ILE A 208 23.21 11.74 -7.06
N PHE A 209 22.34 11.96 -6.07
CA PHE A 209 20.96 11.50 -6.11
C PHE A 209 20.23 12.06 -7.34
N ARG A 210 20.37 13.36 -7.61
CA ARG A 210 19.77 14.00 -8.81
C ARG A 210 20.28 13.37 -10.11
N LYS A 211 21.59 13.12 -10.22
CA LYS A 211 22.21 12.48 -11.39
C LYS A 211 21.71 11.04 -11.62
N ARG A 212 21.36 10.35 -10.54
CA ARG A 212 20.88 8.95 -10.57
C ARG A 212 19.38 8.85 -10.81
N THR A 213 18.62 9.95 -10.75
CA THR A 213 17.15 9.95 -10.82
C THR A 213 16.59 10.79 -11.96
N GLN A 214 17.27 11.89 -12.34
CA GLN A 214 16.83 12.76 -13.43
C GLN A 214 17.11 12.14 -14.80
N GLY A 215 16.06 12.07 -15.64
CA GLY A 215 16.11 11.48 -16.97
C GLY A 215 16.21 9.94 -16.99
N VAL A 216 16.02 9.29 -15.85
CA VAL A 216 16.08 7.83 -15.71
C VAL A 216 14.66 7.26 -15.59
N GLY A 217 14.38 6.14 -16.30
CA GLY A 217 13.10 5.46 -16.26
C GLY A 217 11.94 6.37 -16.65
N VAL A 218 12.08 7.05 -17.76
CA VAL A 218 11.07 7.98 -18.29
C VAL A 218 9.88 7.18 -18.84
N ILE A 219 8.65 7.60 -18.46
CA ILE A 219 7.42 7.09 -19.04
C ILE A 219 6.46 8.25 -19.29
N THR A 220 6.07 8.46 -20.55
CA THR A 220 5.16 9.55 -20.93
C THR A 220 3.76 9.37 -20.33
N ALA A 221 2.98 10.43 -20.24
CA ALA A 221 1.61 10.36 -19.73
C ALA A 221 0.74 9.37 -20.53
N GLU A 222 0.86 9.38 -21.85
CA GLU A 222 0.13 8.45 -22.75
C GLU A 222 0.51 7.00 -22.45
N ALA A 223 1.80 6.68 -22.43
CA ALA A 223 2.28 5.34 -22.13
C ALA A 223 1.91 4.92 -20.70
N ALA A 224 1.96 5.83 -19.72
CA ALA A 224 1.56 5.54 -18.34
C ALA A 224 0.07 5.16 -18.22
N ILE A 225 -0.79 5.82 -19.00
CA ILE A 225 -2.23 5.48 -19.10
C ILE A 225 -2.42 4.14 -19.81
N ASP A 226 -1.75 3.90 -20.92
CA ASP A 226 -1.86 2.64 -21.68
C ASP A 226 -1.41 1.42 -20.87
N TRP A 227 -0.36 1.57 -20.06
CA TRP A 227 0.07 0.53 -19.11
C TRP A 227 -0.84 0.43 -17.87
N GLY A 228 -1.81 1.32 -17.69
CA GLY A 228 -2.75 1.34 -16.57
C GLY A 228 -2.10 1.73 -15.24
N LEU A 229 -1.00 2.50 -15.27
CA LEU A 229 -0.36 3.00 -14.04
C LEU A 229 -1.33 3.83 -13.21
N SER A 230 -1.11 3.88 -11.92
CA SER A 230 -1.93 4.66 -10.99
C SER A 230 -1.07 5.25 -9.86
N GLY A 231 -1.67 6.13 -9.07
CA GLY A 231 -1.01 6.74 -7.93
C GLY A 231 0.20 7.60 -8.28
N PRO A 232 1.23 7.62 -7.41
CA PRO A 232 2.42 8.42 -7.60
C PRO A 232 3.15 8.15 -8.92
N CYS A 233 3.09 6.92 -9.45
CA CYS A 233 3.71 6.56 -10.71
C CYS A 233 3.04 7.27 -11.90
N LEU A 234 1.72 7.36 -11.90
CA LEU A 234 0.96 8.08 -12.92
C LEU A 234 1.08 9.60 -12.75
N ARG A 235 0.99 10.09 -11.51
CA ARG A 235 1.10 11.53 -11.21
C ARG A 235 2.51 12.10 -11.49
N GLY A 236 3.55 11.27 -11.44
CA GLY A 236 4.90 11.63 -11.88
C GLY A 236 5.01 11.86 -13.39
N SER A 237 4.02 11.44 -14.18
CA SER A 237 3.91 11.68 -15.62
C SER A 237 2.89 12.78 -15.96
N GLY A 238 2.47 13.59 -14.99
CA GLY A 238 1.63 14.78 -15.23
C GLY A 238 0.12 14.53 -15.24
N VAL A 239 -0.33 13.31 -14.98
CA VAL A 239 -1.77 12.98 -14.97
C VAL A 239 -2.35 13.25 -13.59
N ASP A 240 -3.29 14.18 -13.49
CA ASP A 240 -3.99 14.55 -12.24
C ASP A 240 -5.14 13.56 -11.98
N LEU A 241 -4.80 12.39 -11.46
CA LEU A 241 -5.76 11.37 -11.04
C LEU A 241 -5.46 10.91 -9.61
N ASP A 242 -6.42 11.13 -8.72
CA ASP A 242 -6.45 10.63 -7.36
C ASP A 242 -7.87 10.21 -7.01
N ILE A 243 -8.06 8.96 -6.62
CA ILE A 243 -9.40 8.40 -6.35
C ILE A 243 -10.07 9.11 -5.18
N ARG A 244 -9.31 9.62 -4.21
CA ARG A 244 -9.83 10.42 -3.08
C ARG A 244 -10.55 11.68 -3.55
N ARG A 245 -10.21 12.21 -4.74
CA ARG A 245 -10.84 13.36 -5.39
C ARG A 245 -11.82 12.95 -6.49
N ALA A 246 -11.44 12.02 -7.36
CA ALA A 246 -12.24 11.63 -8.52
C ALA A 246 -13.49 10.81 -8.12
N ASN A 247 -13.38 9.95 -7.11
CA ASN A 247 -14.46 9.14 -6.57
C ASN A 247 -14.34 9.04 -5.04
N PRO A 248 -14.69 10.10 -4.30
CA PRO A 248 -14.49 10.19 -2.86
C PRO A 248 -15.18 9.06 -2.09
N TYR A 249 -14.51 8.55 -1.10
CA TYR A 249 -14.99 7.48 -0.21
C TYR A 249 -14.67 7.85 1.25
N THR A 250 -15.37 7.23 2.22
CA THR A 250 -15.11 7.40 3.67
C THR A 250 -15.05 8.88 4.13
N GLY A 251 -15.69 9.79 3.38
CA GLY A 251 -15.75 11.20 3.73
C GLY A 251 -14.54 12.04 3.26
N TYR A 252 -13.72 11.55 2.32
CA TYR A 252 -12.59 12.33 1.79
C TYR A 252 -12.99 13.64 1.13
N GLU A 253 -14.22 13.77 0.64
CA GLU A 253 -14.78 15.02 0.10
C GLU A 253 -14.83 16.18 1.12
N LYS A 254 -14.71 15.85 2.41
CA LYS A 254 -14.73 16.84 3.51
C LYS A 254 -13.33 17.42 3.81
N TYR A 255 -12.27 16.88 3.19
CA TYR A 255 -10.89 17.27 3.49
C TYR A 255 -10.31 18.11 2.36
N ASP A 256 -9.58 19.14 2.76
CA ASP A 256 -8.85 20.02 1.84
C ASP A 256 -7.40 19.53 1.70
N PHE A 257 -7.04 19.11 0.49
CA PHE A 257 -5.68 18.71 0.12
C PHE A 257 -5.47 18.89 -1.38
N GLU A 258 -4.23 19.01 -1.80
CA GLU A 258 -3.85 19.06 -3.21
C GLU A 258 -3.44 17.67 -3.71
N VAL A 259 -3.59 17.43 -5.00
CA VAL A 259 -3.08 16.24 -5.68
C VAL A 259 -1.73 16.60 -6.31
N PRO A 260 -0.61 16.12 -5.76
CA PRO A 260 0.70 16.47 -6.29
C PRO A 260 0.92 15.81 -7.66
N THR A 261 1.32 16.59 -8.65
CA THR A 261 1.72 16.12 -9.98
C THR A 261 3.07 16.71 -10.37
N GLU A 262 3.81 15.99 -11.20
CA GLU A 262 5.08 16.42 -11.83
C GLU A 262 5.06 16.02 -13.31
N THR A 263 5.82 16.69 -14.14
CA THR A 263 5.78 16.53 -15.59
C THR A 263 7.06 15.97 -16.22
N ASP A 264 8.12 15.75 -15.42
CA ASP A 264 9.39 15.24 -15.91
C ASP A 264 9.34 13.74 -16.28
N CYS A 265 8.29 13.02 -15.89
CA CYS A 265 7.98 11.62 -16.26
C CYS A 265 9.01 10.58 -15.81
N ASP A 266 10.00 10.94 -15.01
CA ASP A 266 11.17 10.14 -14.62
C ASP A 266 11.13 9.70 -13.14
N VAL A 267 12.19 9.04 -12.68
CA VAL A 267 12.37 8.64 -11.27
C VAL A 267 12.33 9.85 -10.34
N TRP A 268 12.89 10.99 -10.77
CA TRP A 268 12.91 12.24 -9.99
C TRP A 268 11.50 12.79 -9.79
N ALA A 269 10.69 12.82 -10.83
CA ALA A 269 9.30 13.26 -10.77
C ALA A 269 8.50 12.40 -9.77
N ARG A 270 8.61 11.07 -9.87
CA ARG A 270 7.95 10.14 -8.94
C ARG A 270 8.42 10.33 -7.49
N TYR A 271 9.70 10.67 -7.28
CA TYR A 271 10.23 11.02 -5.96
C TYR A 271 9.58 12.30 -5.42
N LEU A 272 9.51 13.37 -6.21
CA LEU A 272 8.93 14.65 -5.78
C LEU A 272 7.44 14.53 -5.46
N VAL A 273 6.67 13.78 -6.25
CA VAL A 273 5.26 13.50 -5.99
C VAL A 273 5.09 12.90 -4.59
N ARG A 274 5.82 11.84 -4.25
CA ARG A 274 5.69 11.18 -2.94
C ARG A 274 6.14 12.06 -1.79
N MET A 275 7.14 12.90 -1.98
CA MET A 275 7.56 13.88 -0.97
C MET A 275 6.45 14.91 -0.67
N ARG A 276 5.73 15.35 -1.71
CA ARG A 276 4.58 16.25 -1.54
C ARG A 276 3.37 15.52 -0.94
N GLU A 277 3.12 14.28 -1.34
CA GLU A 277 2.04 13.46 -0.76
C GLU A 277 2.18 13.30 0.75
N MET A 278 3.40 13.12 1.27
CA MET A 278 3.61 13.09 2.72
C MET A 278 3.17 14.39 3.41
N LYS A 279 3.36 15.54 2.77
CA LYS A 279 2.91 16.84 3.31
C LYS A 279 1.37 16.96 3.25
N GLU A 280 0.76 16.53 2.15
CA GLU A 280 -0.71 16.55 2.03
C GLU A 280 -1.38 15.55 2.98
N SER A 281 -0.82 14.35 3.15
CA SER A 281 -1.28 13.40 4.17
C SER A 281 -1.17 13.97 5.58
N HIS A 282 -0.08 14.67 5.91
CA HIS A 282 0.06 15.38 7.17
C HIS A 282 -1.05 16.42 7.36
N LYS A 283 -1.40 17.19 6.32
CA LYS A 283 -2.49 18.18 6.33
C LYS A 283 -3.86 17.51 6.55
N ILE A 284 -4.11 16.36 5.90
CA ILE A 284 -5.35 15.59 6.11
C ILE A 284 -5.43 15.07 7.54
N VAL A 285 -4.34 14.54 8.09
CA VAL A 285 -4.27 14.04 9.48
C VAL A 285 -4.63 15.16 10.48
N ALA A 286 -4.11 16.39 10.30
CA ALA A 286 -4.45 17.54 11.14
C ALA A 286 -5.94 17.88 11.07
N GLN A 287 -6.52 17.88 9.88
CA GLN A 287 -7.95 18.11 9.69
C GLN A 287 -8.80 16.99 10.29
N ALA A 288 -8.38 15.73 10.17
CA ALA A 288 -9.08 14.59 10.75
C ALA A 288 -9.11 14.67 12.28
N LEU A 289 -8.01 15.07 12.92
CA LEU A 289 -7.99 15.33 14.36
C LEU A 289 -9.02 16.39 14.77
N GLY A 290 -9.12 17.49 14.04
CA GLY A 290 -10.08 18.54 14.30
C GLY A 290 -11.56 18.14 14.09
N ARG A 291 -11.79 17.05 13.35
CA ARG A 291 -13.12 16.50 13.05
C ARG A 291 -13.53 15.35 13.97
N LEU A 292 -12.64 14.84 14.81
CA LEU A 292 -12.96 13.76 15.74
C LEU A 292 -13.99 14.23 16.78
N LYS A 293 -15.23 13.75 16.61
CA LYS A 293 -16.33 13.99 17.55
C LYS A 293 -16.65 12.73 18.34
N PRO A 294 -17.15 12.79 19.56
CA PRO A 294 -17.72 11.66 20.27
C PRO A 294 -18.84 11.01 19.44
N GLY A 295 -18.90 9.68 19.48
CA GLY A 295 -19.93 8.95 18.75
C GLY A 295 -19.59 7.45 18.65
N PRO A 296 -20.49 6.63 18.09
CA PRO A 296 -20.24 5.22 17.89
C PRO A 296 -19.17 4.98 16.85
N VAL A 297 -18.41 3.90 17.00
CA VAL A 297 -17.40 3.43 16.04
C VAL A 297 -17.83 2.15 15.33
N LYS A 298 -19.03 1.66 15.61
CA LYS A 298 -19.65 0.48 15.00
C LYS A 298 -21.04 0.84 14.51
N ALA A 299 -21.41 0.29 13.37
CA ALA A 299 -22.76 0.40 12.81
C ALA A 299 -23.78 -0.36 13.67
N ASP A 300 -25.01 0.10 13.65
CA ASP A 300 -26.13 -0.60 14.31
C ASP A 300 -26.62 -1.74 13.41
N ALA A 301 -25.87 -2.83 13.41
CA ALA A 301 -26.17 -4.03 12.64
C ALA A 301 -25.82 -5.29 13.46
N PRO A 302 -26.66 -5.67 14.46
CA PRO A 302 -26.32 -6.69 15.45
C PRO A 302 -26.11 -8.10 14.86
N LYS A 303 -26.56 -8.37 13.63
CA LYS A 303 -26.34 -9.64 12.92
C LYS A 303 -24.99 -9.69 12.18
N VAL A 304 -24.34 -8.56 12.00
CA VAL A 304 -23.09 -8.44 11.23
C VAL A 304 -21.93 -7.95 12.12
N VAL A 305 -22.22 -7.00 12.98
CA VAL A 305 -21.22 -6.32 13.83
C VAL A 305 -21.16 -6.98 15.19
N LEU A 306 -19.95 -7.31 15.63
CA LEU A 306 -19.74 -7.92 16.95
C LEU A 306 -20.20 -6.99 18.06
N PRO A 307 -21.03 -7.46 19.01
CA PRO A 307 -21.48 -6.67 20.15
C PRO A 307 -20.32 -6.29 21.08
N ASP A 308 -20.58 -5.28 21.91
CA ASP A 308 -19.60 -4.87 22.90
C ASP A 308 -19.44 -5.91 24.02
N ARG A 309 -18.22 -6.00 24.55
CA ARG A 309 -17.87 -7.03 25.56
C ARG A 309 -18.75 -6.95 26.82
N GLU A 310 -19.12 -5.76 27.25
CA GLU A 310 -19.97 -5.58 28.42
C GLU A 310 -21.42 -5.99 28.14
N ALA A 311 -21.93 -5.73 26.92
CA ALA A 311 -23.26 -6.19 26.51
C ALA A 311 -23.35 -7.71 26.53
N MET A 312 -22.30 -8.43 26.10
CA MET A 312 -22.28 -9.90 26.14
C MET A 312 -22.35 -10.48 27.55
N LYS A 313 -21.94 -9.73 28.57
CA LYS A 313 -22.01 -10.20 29.99
C LYS A 313 -23.39 -10.00 30.60
N THR A 314 -24.19 -9.11 30.09
CA THR A 314 -25.44 -8.66 30.69
C THR A 314 -26.69 -8.96 29.86
N HIS A 315 -26.54 -9.18 28.54
CA HIS A 315 -27.65 -9.42 27.62
C HIS A 315 -27.44 -10.72 26.86
N MET A 316 -28.43 -11.63 26.95
CA MET A 316 -28.38 -12.97 26.35
C MET A 316 -28.37 -12.90 24.82
N ASP A 317 -29.10 -11.98 24.20
CA ASP A 317 -29.17 -11.76 22.76
C ASP A 317 -27.81 -11.32 22.20
N ALA A 318 -27.11 -10.44 22.90
CA ALA A 318 -25.76 -10.03 22.53
C ALA A 318 -24.77 -11.23 22.54
N LEU A 319 -24.88 -12.09 23.56
CA LEU A 319 -24.05 -13.30 23.64
C LEU A 319 -24.35 -14.28 22.49
N ILE A 320 -25.62 -14.47 22.15
CA ILE A 320 -26.06 -15.33 21.05
C ILE A 320 -25.54 -14.77 19.71
N HIS A 321 -25.74 -13.48 19.45
CA HIS A 321 -25.23 -12.84 18.22
C HIS A 321 -23.73 -12.96 18.09
N HIS A 322 -22.99 -12.74 19.19
CA HIS A 322 -21.54 -12.94 19.18
C HIS A 322 -21.16 -14.37 18.79
N PHE A 323 -21.83 -15.38 19.40
CA PHE A 323 -21.56 -16.78 19.11
C PHE A 323 -21.83 -17.10 17.63
N LEU A 324 -22.97 -16.68 17.10
CA LEU A 324 -23.36 -16.95 15.71
C LEU A 324 -22.40 -16.28 14.73
N ILE A 325 -22.06 -15.00 14.92
CA ILE A 325 -21.14 -14.28 14.04
C ILE A 325 -19.76 -14.95 14.02
N VAL A 326 -19.24 -15.37 15.17
CA VAL A 326 -17.93 -16.01 15.26
C VAL A 326 -17.97 -17.45 14.71
N ALA A 327 -18.97 -18.25 15.10
CA ALA A 327 -19.07 -19.67 14.75
C ALA A 327 -19.53 -19.88 13.30
N GLU A 328 -20.55 -19.17 12.83
CA GLU A 328 -21.19 -19.37 11.53
C GLU A 328 -20.86 -18.27 10.52
N GLY A 329 -20.64 -17.04 10.98
CA GLY A 329 -20.49 -15.85 10.16
C GLY A 329 -21.82 -15.11 10.01
N PHE A 330 -21.89 -14.27 9.00
CA PHE A 330 -23.10 -13.58 8.58
C PHE A 330 -23.26 -13.73 7.07
N ASP A 331 -24.48 -13.80 6.60
CA ASP A 331 -24.77 -13.91 5.17
C ASP A 331 -24.68 -12.53 4.53
N VAL A 332 -24.11 -12.50 3.32
CA VAL A 332 -24.04 -11.32 2.45
C VAL A 332 -24.99 -11.56 1.28
N PRO A 333 -25.88 -10.63 0.93
CA PRO A 333 -26.80 -10.79 -0.20
C PRO A 333 -26.09 -11.23 -1.48
N GLU A 334 -26.77 -12.01 -2.31
CA GLU A 334 -26.28 -12.35 -3.64
C GLU A 334 -26.04 -11.09 -4.47
N GLY A 335 -24.87 -11.01 -5.09
CA GLY A 335 -24.48 -9.86 -5.89
C GLY A 335 -22.97 -9.77 -6.09
N GLU A 336 -22.58 -8.75 -6.80
CA GLU A 336 -21.16 -8.45 -7.06
C GLU A 336 -20.90 -6.96 -6.94
N VAL A 337 -19.68 -6.62 -6.51
CA VAL A 337 -19.25 -5.25 -6.33
C VAL A 337 -17.78 -5.11 -6.69
N TYR A 338 -17.43 -4.01 -7.33
CA TYR A 338 -16.07 -3.50 -7.39
C TYR A 338 -16.00 -2.21 -6.58
N HIS A 339 -14.99 -2.11 -5.73
CA HIS A 339 -14.69 -0.91 -4.98
C HIS A 339 -13.21 -0.63 -5.00
N ALA A 340 -12.83 0.61 -5.31
CA ALA A 340 -11.44 1.04 -5.38
C ALA A 340 -11.16 2.16 -4.37
N ILE A 341 -9.95 2.16 -3.83
CA ILE A 341 -9.42 3.24 -2.99
C ILE A 341 -8.05 3.71 -3.51
N GLU A 342 -7.64 4.90 -3.12
CA GLU A 342 -6.28 5.38 -3.33
C GLU A 342 -5.38 4.83 -2.22
N ALA A 343 -4.65 3.74 -2.50
CA ALA A 343 -3.61 3.23 -1.62
C ALA A 343 -2.32 4.07 -1.75
N SER A 344 -1.31 3.81 -0.93
CA SER A 344 -0.03 4.54 -0.99
C SER A 344 0.71 4.38 -2.31
N LYS A 345 0.45 3.29 -3.04
CA LYS A 345 1.10 2.94 -4.32
C LYS A 345 0.24 3.24 -5.55
N GLY A 346 -1.04 3.54 -5.32
CA GLY A 346 -2.02 3.86 -6.35
C GLY A 346 -3.38 3.21 -6.11
N GLU A 347 -4.14 2.98 -7.17
CA GLU A 347 -5.46 2.39 -7.10
C GLU A 347 -5.41 0.94 -6.64
N LEU A 348 -5.95 0.68 -5.45
CA LEU A 348 -6.25 -0.66 -4.96
C LEU A 348 -7.74 -0.95 -5.15
N GLY A 349 -8.05 -1.85 -6.07
CA GLY A 349 -9.41 -2.28 -6.35
C GLY A 349 -9.71 -3.66 -5.76
N VAL A 350 -10.90 -3.82 -5.23
CA VAL A 350 -11.39 -5.10 -4.70
C VAL A 350 -12.72 -5.44 -5.37
N TYR A 351 -12.73 -6.57 -6.07
CA TYR A 351 -13.95 -7.19 -6.59
C TYR A 351 -14.37 -8.31 -5.66
N VAL A 352 -15.63 -8.29 -5.24
CA VAL A 352 -16.24 -9.31 -4.40
C VAL A 352 -17.51 -9.82 -5.05
N LYS A 353 -17.65 -11.14 -5.17
CA LYS A 353 -18.88 -11.82 -5.57
C LYS A 353 -19.42 -12.64 -4.40
N SER A 354 -20.69 -12.46 -4.10
CA SER A 354 -21.45 -13.23 -3.09
C SER A 354 -22.52 -14.07 -3.75
N ASP A 355 -22.67 -15.30 -3.27
CA ASP A 355 -23.76 -16.24 -3.64
C ASP A 355 -24.84 -16.32 -2.55
N GLY A 356 -24.92 -15.31 -1.65
CA GLY A 356 -25.93 -15.25 -0.59
C GLY A 356 -25.54 -15.91 0.74
N GLY A 357 -24.32 -16.45 0.84
CA GLY A 357 -23.83 -17.16 2.03
C GLY A 357 -22.81 -16.39 2.86
N PRO A 358 -22.25 -17.03 3.92
CA PRO A 358 -21.29 -16.39 4.84
C PRO A 358 -19.85 -16.34 4.31
N LYS A 359 -19.60 -16.82 3.11
CA LYS A 359 -18.29 -16.82 2.44
C LYS A 359 -18.42 -16.17 1.07
N PRO A 360 -17.43 -15.42 0.62
CA PRO A 360 -17.41 -14.92 -0.76
C PRO A 360 -17.24 -16.09 -1.75
N ALA A 361 -17.98 -16.05 -2.85
CA ALA A 361 -17.78 -16.97 -3.98
C ALA A 361 -16.47 -16.64 -4.73
N ARG A 362 -16.13 -15.36 -4.82
CA ARG A 362 -14.87 -14.89 -5.40
C ARG A 362 -14.45 -13.56 -4.79
N VAL A 363 -13.16 -13.42 -4.52
CA VAL A 363 -12.52 -12.13 -4.24
C VAL A 363 -11.34 -11.99 -5.20
N HIS A 364 -11.25 -10.82 -5.84
CA HIS A 364 -10.11 -10.49 -6.69
C HIS A 364 -9.59 -9.09 -6.35
N PHE A 365 -8.28 -8.94 -6.32
CA PHE A 365 -7.62 -7.68 -6.01
C PHE A 365 -6.88 -7.13 -7.23
N ARG A 366 -7.21 -5.91 -7.61
CA ARG A 366 -6.37 -5.13 -8.52
C ARG A 366 -5.34 -4.40 -7.69
N GLY A 367 -4.14 -4.99 -7.58
CA GLY A 367 -3.03 -4.39 -6.85
C GLY A 367 -2.27 -3.37 -7.70
N PRO A 368 -2.03 -2.14 -7.21
CA PRO A 368 -1.27 -1.13 -7.95
C PRO A 368 0.17 -1.57 -8.22
N SER A 369 0.82 -2.27 -7.30
CA SER A 369 2.19 -2.75 -7.47
C SER A 369 2.33 -3.70 -8.65
N PHE A 370 1.35 -4.58 -8.89
CA PHE A 370 1.35 -5.50 -10.03
C PHE A 370 1.30 -4.74 -11.37
N VAL A 371 0.39 -3.77 -11.46
CA VAL A 371 0.22 -2.97 -12.67
C VAL A 371 1.43 -2.07 -12.90
N ASN A 372 1.95 -1.41 -11.86
CA ASN A 372 3.12 -0.56 -11.97
C ASN A 372 4.38 -1.35 -12.38
N LEU A 373 4.54 -2.59 -11.89
CA LEU A 373 5.65 -3.46 -12.29
C LEU A 373 5.57 -3.86 -13.77
N SER A 374 4.37 -4.01 -14.34
CA SER A 374 4.21 -4.38 -15.75
C SER A 374 4.83 -3.38 -16.73
N ALA A 375 4.98 -2.10 -16.32
CA ALA A 375 5.64 -1.07 -17.12
C ALA A 375 7.18 -1.08 -17.01
N LEU A 376 7.75 -1.88 -16.11
CA LEU A 376 9.21 -1.95 -15.90
C LEU A 376 9.99 -2.26 -17.19
N PRO A 377 9.59 -3.23 -18.05
CA PRO A 377 10.29 -3.49 -19.30
C PRO A 377 10.41 -2.24 -20.17
N HIS A 378 9.31 -1.52 -20.37
CA HIS A 378 9.26 -0.30 -21.18
C HIS A 378 10.18 0.81 -20.62
N MET A 379 10.21 0.98 -19.30
CA MET A 379 11.04 2.00 -18.63
C MET A 379 12.52 1.63 -18.59
N SER A 380 12.87 0.36 -18.82
CA SER A 380 14.21 -0.20 -18.68
C SER A 380 14.94 -0.31 -20.01
N GLU A 381 14.24 -0.33 -21.12
CA GLU A 381 14.84 -0.48 -22.46
C GLU A 381 15.73 0.72 -22.78
N GLY A 382 16.97 0.44 -23.17
CA GLY A 382 17.97 1.47 -23.43
C GLY A 382 18.60 2.13 -22.20
N ALA A 383 18.21 1.73 -20.98
CA ALA A 383 18.82 2.19 -19.75
C ALA A 383 20.11 1.41 -19.42
N MET A 384 20.92 1.92 -18.53
CA MET A 384 22.06 1.17 -17.98
C MET A 384 21.61 0.18 -16.91
N VAL A 385 22.31 -0.93 -16.72
CA VAL A 385 22.04 -1.89 -15.62
C VAL A 385 21.97 -1.20 -14.27
N ALA A 386 22.84 -0.21 -14.03
CA ALA A 386 22.83 0.57 -12.80
C ALA A 386 21.53 1.37 -12.59
N ASP A 387 20.82 1.75 -13.66
CA ASP A 387 19.59 2.54 -13.57
C ASP A 387 18.37 1.67 -13.25
N ILE A 388 18.44 0.36 -13.53
CA ILE A 388 17.37 -0.60 -13.20
C ILE A 388 17.01 -0.53 -11.72
N VAL A 389 18.00 -0.43 -10.85
CA VAL A 389 17.81 -0.29 -9.40
C VAL A 389 17.00 0.95 -9.06
N ALA A 390 17.31 2.09 -9.68
CA ALA A 390 16.58 3.34 -9.47
C ALA A 390 15.15 3.25 -10.03
N ILE A 391 14.96 2.59 -11.18
CA ILE A 391 13.65 2.40 -11.81
C ILE A 391 12.75 1.54 -10.91
N ILE A 392 13.22 0.35 -10.50
CA ILE A 392 12.47 -0.55 -9.59
C ILE A 392 12.12 0.18 -8.30
N GLY A 393 13.08 0.83 -7.65
CA GLY A 393 12.84 1.58 -6.42
C GLY A 393 11.81 2.69 -6.60
N SER A 394 11.74 3.35 -7.76
CA SER A 394 10.77 4.41 -8.03
C SER A 394 9.32 3.92 -8.19
N LEU A 395 9.12 2.66 -8.57
CA LEU A 395 7.80 2.06 -8.71
C LEU A 395 7.16 1.74 -7.35
N ASP A 396 7.96 1.65 -6.29
CA ASP A 396 7.50 1.36 -4.92
C ASP A 396 6.68 0.07 -4.85
N ILE A 397 7.18 -1.00 -5.45
CA ILE A 397 6.48 -2.29 -5.51
C ILE A 397 6.58 -3.05 -4.19
N VAL A 398 5.52 -3.80 -3.87
CA VAL A 398 5.49 -4.78 -2.77
C VAL A 398 5.08 -6.14 -3.34
N LEU A 399 5.96 -7.13 -3.17
CA LEU A 399 5.79 -8.44 -3.82
C LEU A 399 4.60 -9.24 -3.25
N GLY A 400 4.22 -9.02 -1.98
CA GLY A 400 3.02 -9.65 -1.41
C GLY A 400 1.73 -9.21 -2.10
N GLU A 401 1.67 -7.96 -2.61
CA GLU A 401 0.56 -7.47 -3.41
C GLU A 401 0.64 -7.94 -4.87
N ILE A 402 1.84 -8.11 -5.40
CA ILE A 402 2.05 -8.59 -6.77
C ILE A 402 1.67 -10.05 -6.88
N ASP A 403 2.18 -10.88 -6.00
CA ASP A 403 2.05 -12.34 -6.07
C ASP A 403 0.73 -12.88 -5.50
N ARG A 404 0.11 -12.21 -4.52
CA ARG A 404 -1.20 -12.48 -3.85
C ARG A 404 -1.42 -13.89 -3.36
#